data_52a45e222dd018cad7698dcebe2b96d1
#
_entry.id   52a45e222dd018cad7698dcebe2b96d1
#
_cell.length_a   1.000
_cell.length_b   1.000
_cell.length_c   1.000
_cell.angle_alpha   90.00
_cell.angle_beta   90.00
_cell.angle_gamma   90.00
#
_symmetry.space_group_name_H-M   'P 1'
#
loop_
_entity.id
_entity.type
_entity.pdbx_description
1 polymer ?
#
loop_
_entity_poly.entity_id
_entity_poly.type
_entity_poly.pdbx_seq_one_letter_code
_entity_poly.pdbx_strand_id
1 'polypeptide(L)'
;MEWGGGEKWHLEVANYLHSKGKSVLIITQPGSALSQRATKAGILVYHIKLDNLSILNPFKIISLVRVLKRESVDSIILNLSRDLKCGGVAAKIAGVKKIIFRRGSDRPVRNYFINRFLYQNIVSHILTNSNATKNAILSNGDSLVSSDKIEVIPNGIDTLSFINRSFNPIIKKKDSVFTIAALGRLVPQKNFEFLIPVALELKKRNLNFRILIGGEGIQMRHLKELISKNNLENEIELLGFLENPKDLFMSADIFLLPS
;
A
#
# COMPACT_ATOMS: atom_id res chain seq x y z
N MET A 1 -2.21 13.27 3.41
CA MET A 1 -1.01 12.40 3.24
C MET A 1 -1.49 11.00 2.96
N GLU A 2 -0.95 10.36 1.92
CA GLU A 2 -1.43 9.04 1.54
C GLU A 2 -0.99 7.99 2.55
N TRP A 3 -1.96 7.22 3.05
CA TRP A 3 -1.77 6.00 3.79
C TRP A 3 -2.28 4.85 2.93
N GLY A 4 -1.39 3.97 2.50
CA GLY A 4 -1.72 2.88 1.60
C GLY A 4 -1.18 1.54 2.07
N GLY A 5 -1.45 0.50 1.28
CA GLY A 5 -1.02 -0.87 1.61
C GLY A 5 0.50 -1.04 1.73
N GLY A 6 1.29 -0.24 0.99
CA GLY A 6 2.74 -0.26 1.10
C GLY A 6 3.25 0.24 2.44
N GLU A 7 2.79 1.41 2.87
CA GLU A 7 3.14 2.03 4.15
C GLU A 7 2.66 1.18 5.34
N LYS A 8 1.44 0.64 5.24
CA LYS A 8 0.88 -0.27 6.25
C LYS A 8 1.76 -1.52 6.41
N TRP A 9 2.12 -2.16 5.31
CA TRP A 9 2.98 -3.34 5.33
C TRP A 9 4.34 -3.05 5.97
N HIS A 10 4.99 -1.92 5.63
CA HIS A 10 6.27 -1.54 6.24
C HIS A 10 6.16 -1.35 7.74
N LEU A 11 5.10 -0.68 8.20
CA LEU A 11 4.88 -0.49 9.63
C LEU A 11 4.61 -1.81 10.35
N GLU A 12 3.82 -2.70 9.76
CA GLU A 12 3.52 -4.01 10.35
C GLU A 12 4.79 -4.87 10.49
N VAL A 13 5.62 -4.94 9.45
CA VAL A 13 6.90 -5.64 9.49
C VAL A 13 7.86 -5.00 10.51
N ALA A 14 7.94 -3.68 10.53
CA ALA A 14 8.78 -2.95 11.47
C ALA A 14 8.35 -3.21 12.92
N ASN A 15 7.06 -3.15 13.22
CA ASN A 15 6.49 -3.47 14.53
C ASN A 15 6.80 -4.92 14.94
N TYR A 16 6.63 -5.86 14.02
CA TYR A 16 6.92 -7.27 14.29
C TYR A 16 8.41 -7.49 14.62
N LEU A 17 9.31 -6.94 13.81
CA LEU A 17 10.75 -7.06 14.06
C LEU A 17 11.14 -6.38 15.38
N HIS A 18 10.60 -5.20 15.65
CA HIS A 18 10.82 -4.48 16.91
C HIS A 18 10.33 -5.29 18.13
N SER A 19 9.16 -5.90 18.05
CA SER A 19 8.62 -6.78 19.11
C SER A 19 9.47 -8.04 19.34
N LYS A 20 10.28 -8.44 18.35
CA LYS A 20 11.26 -9.53 18.47
C LYS A 20 12.65 -9.06 18.93
N GLY A 21 12.74 -7.84 19.46
CA GLY A 21 13.99 -7.26 19.97
C GLY A 21 15.01 -6.88 18.89
N LYS A 22 14.60 -6.76 17.63
CA LYS A 22 15.49 -6.30 16.56
C LYS A 22 15.56 -4.78 16.56
N SER A 23 16.75 -4.23 16.30
CA SER A 23 16.90 -2.80 16.02
C SER A 23 16.28 -2.48 14.67
N VAL A 24 15.34 -1.53 14.64
CA VAL A 24 14.58 -1.17 13.43
C VAL A 24 14.63 0.34 13.25
N LEU A 25 14.96 0.76 12.04
CA LEU A 25 14.95 2.16 11.58
C LEU A 25 13.97 2.30 10.41
N ILE A 26 13.05 3.22 10.49
CA ILE A 26 12.21 3.64 9.36
C ILE A 26 12.76 4.94 8.76
N ILE A 27 13.06 4.91 7.46
CA ILE A 27 13.48 6.08 6.69
C ILE A 27 12.28 6.54 5.86
N THR A 28 11.76 7.72 6.11
CA THR A 28 10.56 8.25 5.44
C THR A 28 10.59 9.77 5.35
N GLN A 29 9.68 10.35 4.56
CA GLN A 29 9.56 11.81 4.49
C GLN A 29 8.93 12.39 5.76
N PRO A 30 9.36 13.61 6.17
CA PRO A 30 8.83 14.24 7.37
C PRO A 30 7.31 14.44 7.27
N GLY A 31 6.63 14.29 8.42
CA GLY A 31 5.20 14.52 8.54
C GLY A 31 4.31 13.49 7.81
N SER A 32 4.86 12.40 7.24
CA SER A 32 4.06 11.33 6.63
C SER A 32 3.27 10.54 7.68
N ALA A 33 2.17 9.92 7.27
CA ALA A 33 1.40 9.03 8.15
C ALA A 33 2.25 7.86 8.67
N LEU A 34 3.18 7.35 7.85
CA LEU A 34 4.15 6.34 8.27
C LEU A 34 5.08 6.87 9.37
N SER A 35 5.62 8.09 9.22
CA SER A 35 6.46 8.73 10.24
C SER A 35 5.74 8.83 11.58
N GLN A 36 4.53 9.40 11.57
CA GLN A 36 3.76 9.60 12.81
C GLN A 36 3.45 8.29 13.53
N ARG A 37 3.03 7.27 12.78
CA ARG A 37 2.67 5.94 13.33
C ARG A 37 3.90 5.17 13.82
N ALA A 38 5.03 5.27 13.12
CA ALA A 38 6.29 4.64 13.53
C ALA A 38 6.83 5.28 14.82
N THR A 39 6.82 6.61 14.91
CA THR A 39 7.22 7.33 16.13
C THR A 39 6.32 6.96 17.32
N LYS A 40 4.99 6.88 17.11
CA LYS A 40 4.04 6.45 18.15
C LYS A 40 4.30 5.01 18.61
N ALA A 41 4.81 4.16 17.73
CA ALA A 41 5.19 2.78 18.04
C ALA A 41 6.59 2.63 18.69
N GLY A 42 7.30 3.73 18.96
CA GLY A 42 8.64 3.71 19.54
C GLY A 42 9.75 3.29 18.57
N ILE A 43 9.47 3.25 17.26
CA ILE A 43 10.46 2.89 16.24
C ILE A 43 11.27 4.14 15.88
N LEU A 44 12.60 3.98 15.77
CA LEU A 44 13.50 5.03 15.32
C LEU A 44 13.14 5.49 13.91
N VAL A 45 12.99 6.79 13.70
CA VAL A 45 12.62 7.36 12.40
C VAL A 45 13.68 8.35 11.93
N TYR A 46 14.14 8.19 10.70
CA TYR A 46 14.97 9.17 10.02
C TYR A 46 14.20 9.85 8.89
N HIS A 47 14.22 11.17 8.87
CA HIS A 47 13.44 11.95 7.93
C HIS A 47 14.28 12.40 6.73
N ILE A 48 13.86 11.97 5.53
CA ILE A 48 14.41 12.46 4.26
C ILE A 48 13.33 12.46 3.19
N LYS A 49 13.25 13.53 2.40
CA LYS A 49 12.34 13.59 1.25
C LYS A 49 13.07 13.09 0.01
N LEU A 50 12.62 11.94 -0.52
CA LEU A 50 13.11 11.35 -1.76
C LEU A 50 12.10 11.53 -2.88
N ASP A 51 12.61 11.85 -4.07
CA ASP A 51 11.90 11.91 -5.34
C ASP A 51 12.71 11.15 -6.42
N ASN A 52 12.22 11.14 -7.67
CA ASN A 52 12.88 10.41 -8.74
C ASN A 52 14.25 10.99 -9.15
N LEU A 53 14.50 12.26 -8.85
CA LEU A 53 15.75 12.95 -9.15
C LEU A 53 16.73 12.97 -7.96
N SER A 54 16.32 12.47 -6.81
CA SER A 54 17.16 12.43 -5.61
C SER A 54 18.45 11.65 -5.77
N ILE A 55 18.50 10.71 -6.73
CA ILE A 55 19.74 9.98 -7.08
C ILE A 55 20.84 10.93 -7.62
N LEU A 56 20.47 12.05 -8.21
CA LEU A 56 21.40 13.05 -8.73
C LEU A 56 21.91 14.00 -7.64
N ASN A 57 21.37 13.92 -6.43
CA ASN A 57 21.78 14.76 -5.32
C ASN A 57 22.76 14.02 -4.38
N PRO A 58 24.07 14.28 -4.49
CA PRO A 58 25.09 13.59 -3.71
C PRO A 58 24.92 13.80 -2.19
N PHE A 59 24.40 14.97 -1.76
CA PHE A 59 24.19 15.24 -0.33
C PHE A 59 23.15 14.33 0.28
N LYS A 60 22.07 13.99 -0.47
CA LYS A 60 21.07 13.02 -0.02
C LYS A 60 21.65 11.60 0.08
N ILE A 61 22.47 11.20 -0.88
CA ILE A 61 23.15 9.91 -0.86
C ILE A 61 24.11 9.82 0.32
N ILE A 62 24.98 10.84 0.52
CA ILE A 62 25.93 10.90 1.63
C ILE A 62 25.19 10.88 2.98
N SER A 63 24.09 11.61 3.10
CA SER A 63 23.27 11.62 4.30
C SER A 63 22.72 10.22 4.63
N LEU A 64 22.18 9.52 3.64
CA LEU A 64 21.70 8.13 3.80
C LEU A 64 22.86 7.18 4.17
N VAL A 65 24.00 7.28 3.48
CA VAL A 65 25.18 6.46 3.79
C VAL A 65 25.63 6.66 5.25
N ARG A 66 25.68 7.89 5.72
CA ARG A 66 26.04 8.22 7.11
C ARG A 66 25.07 7.59 8.11
N VAL A 67 23.78 7.69 7.86
CA VAL A 67 22.75 7.09 8.73
C VAL A 67 22.85 5.57 8.73
N LEU A 68 22.93 4.95 7.57
CA LEU A 68 23.03 3.48 7.45
C LEU A 68 24.28 2.92 8.15
N LYS A 69 25.42 3.64 8.07
CA LYS A 69 26.65 3.26 8.78
C LYS A 69 26.55 3.51 10.28
N ARG A 70 26.02 4.65 10.70
CA ARG A 70 25.88 5.00 12.12
C ARG A 70 24.98 4.01 12.86
N GLU A 71 23.88 3.61 12.24
CA GLU A 71 22.93 2.63 12.80
C GLU A 71 23.33 1.19 12.53
N SER A 72 24.51 0.93 11.93
CA SER A 72 25.03 -0.40 11.60
C SER A 72 24.02 -1.27 10.87
N VAL A 73 23.34 -0.71 9.89
CA VAL A 73 22.28 -1.40 9.14
C VAL A 73 22.87 -2.54 8.31
N ASP A 74 22.46 -3.76 8.57
CA ASP A 74 22.87 -4.97 7.84
C ASP A 74 21.89 -5.35 6.72
N SER A 75 20.62 -4.93 6.84
CA SER A 75 19.55 -5.27 5.91
C SER A 75 18.63 -4.07 5.68
N ILE A 76 18.27 -3.79 4.43
CA ILE A 76 17.33 -2.72 4.07
C ILE A 76 16.20 -3.26 3.18
N ILE A 77 14.98 -2.82 3.42
CA ILE A 77 13.81 -3.11 2.56
C ILE A 77 13.35 -1.82 1.90
N LEU A 78 13.32 -1.82 0.58
CA LEU A 78 12.93 -0.70 -0.26
C LEU A 78 11.62 -1.02 -0.99
N ASN A 79 10.68 -0.08 -1.08
CA ASN A 79 9.35 -0.35 -1.63
C ASN A 79 9.05 0.38 -2.95
N LEU A 80 9.56 1.58 -3.13
CA LEU A 80 9.30 2.39 -4.32
C LEU A 80 10.54 2.48 -5.21
N SER A 81 10.34 2.66 -6.51
CA SER A 81 11.45 2.80 -7.46
C SER A 81 12.37 3.97 -7.14
N ARG A 82 11.84 5.08 -6.58
CA ARG A 82 12.64 6.22 -6.12
C ARG A 82 13.50 5.85 -4.91
N ASP A 83 12.96 5.01 -4.02
CA ASP A 83 13.68 4.54 -2.84
C ASP A 83 14.82 3.60 -3.25
N LEU A 84 14.56 2.72 -4.23
CA LEU A 84 15.59 1.85 -4.80
C LEU A 84 16.73 2.64 -5.45
N LYS A 85 16.40 3.67 -6.23
CA LYS A 85 17.42 4.49 -6.90
C LYS A 85 18.36 5.16 -5.92
N CYS A 86 17.84 5.86 -4.93
CA CYS A 86 18.64 6.63 -3.97
C CYS A 86 19.09 5.77 -2.77
N GLY A 87 18.12 5.12 -2.11
CA GLY A 87 18.37 4.29 -0.92
C GLY A 87 19.16 3.04 -1.22
N GLY A 88 18.90 2.38 -2.37
CA GLY A 88 19.63 1.19 -2.79
C GLY A 88 21.10 1.48 -3.10
N VAL A 89 21.37 2.57 -3.81
CA VAL A 89 22.76 3.02 -4.09
C VAL A 89 23.47 3.42 -2.78
N ALA A 90 22.80 4.18 -1.93
CA ALA A 90 23.37 4.55 -0.62
C ALA A 90 23.66 3.31 0.25
N ALA A 91 22.77 2.33 0.26
CA ALA A 91 22.95 1.06 0.98
C ALA A 91 24.15 0.27 0.46
N LYS A 92 24.33 0.20 -0.86
CA LYS A 92 25.49 -0.46 -1.47
C LYS A 92 26.81 0.22 -1.08
N ILE A 93 26.86 1.56 -1.13
CA ILE A 93 28.02 2.36 -0.70
C ILE A 93 28.28 2.19 0.81
N ALA A 94 27.22 2.10 1.62
CA ALA A 94 27.34 1.89 3.06
C ALA A 94 27.83 0.48 3.44
N GLY A 95 27.82 -0.48 2.51
CA GLY A 95 28.21 -1.86 2.76
C GLY A 95 27.09 -2.72 3.34
N VAL A 96 25.82 -2.30 3.19
CA VAL A 96 24.65 -3.07 3.64
C VAL A 96 24.62 -4.43 2.91
N LYS A 97 24.56 -5.52 3.68
CA LYS A 97 24.69 -6.89 3.15
C LYS A 97 23.46 -7.34 2.37
N LYS A 98 22.25 -7.00 2.85
CA LYS A 98 20.99 -7.41 2.23
C LYS A 98 20.20 -6.19 1.78
N ILE A 99 20.12 -5.97 0.47
CA ILE A 99 19.34 -4.90 -0.15
C ILE A 99 18.13 -5.56 -0.82
N ILE A 100 17.01 -5.50 -0.14
CA ILE A 100 15.77 -6.18 -0.52
C ILE A 100 14.84 -5.14 -1.18
N PHE A 101 14.38 -5.43 -2.39
CA PHE A 101 13.39 -4.62 -3.05
C PHE A 101 12.02 -5.31 -3.02
N ARG A 102 11.08 -4.77 -2.24
CA ARG A 102 9.72 -5.26 -2.20
C ARG A 102 8.87 -4.58 -3.28
N ARG A 103 8.23 -5.39 -4.10
CA ARG A 103 7.34 -4.92 -5.16
C ARG A 103 5.94 -5.51 -4.97
N GLY A 104 4.94 -4.65 -4.91
CA GLY A 104 3.53 -5.04 -4.78
C GLY A 104 2.67 -4.62 -5.99
N SER A 105 3.29 -4.24 -7.12
CA SER A 105 2.58 -3.82 -8.33
C SER A 105 2.87 -4.79 -9.47
N ASP A 106 1.82 -5.23 -10.13
CA ASP A 106 1.80 -6.10 -11.31
C ASP A 106 2.14 -5.40 -12.63
N ARG A 107 2.43 -4.08 -12.58
CA ARG A 107 2.86 -3.35 -13.77
C ARG A 107 4.26 -3.80 -14.21
N PRO A 108 4.51 -4.05 -15.50
CA PRO A 108 5.84 -4.39 -16.02
C PRO A 108 6.89 -3.35 -15.63
N VAL A 109 8.10 -3.80 -15.38
CA VAL A 109 9.25 -2.92 -15.16
C VAL A 109 9.84 -2.57 -16.51
N ARG A 110 10.02 -1.28 -16.77
CA ARG A 110 10.69 -0.85 -18.01
C ARG A 110 12.15 -1.27 -18.00
N ASN A 111 12.60 -1.94 -19.07
CA ASN A 111 13.97 -2.48 -19.19
C ASN A 111 14.97 -1.43 -19.67
N TYR A 112 15.10 -0.32 -18.93
CA TYR A 112 16.12 0.69 -19.19
C TYR A 112 17.45 0.35 -18.50
N PHE A 113 18.56 0.87 -19.00
CA PHE A 113 19.91 0.65 -18.47
C PHE A 113 19.97 0.86 -16.94
N ILE A 114 19.37 1.94 -16.42
CA ILE A 114 19.39 2.21 -14.97
C ILE A 114 18.63 1.15 -14.17
N ASN A 115 17.51 0.65 -14.68
CA ASN A 115 16.77 -0.41 -14.01
C ASN A 115 17.55 -1.72 -14.02
N ARG A 116 18.17 -2.10 -15.15
CA ARG A 116 19.04 -3.25 -15.22
C ARG A 116 20.17 -3.16 -14.21
N PHE A 117 20.87 -2.03 -14.17
CA PHE A 117 21.93 -1.81 -13.19
C PHE A 117 21.44 -2.00 -11.74
N LEU A 118 20.30 -1.39 -11.38
CA LEU A 118 19.74 -1.49 -10.03
C LEU A 118 19.35 -2.93 -9.67
N TYR A 119 18.65 -3.62 -10.55
CA TYR A 119 18.17 -4.97 -10.30
C TYR A 119 19.26 -6.02 -10.31
N GLN A 120 20.29 -5.86 -11.15
CA GLN A 120 21.39 -6.83 -11.27
C GLN A 120 22.47 -6.61 -10.22
N ASN A 121 22.86 -5.34 -9.95
CA ASN A 121 24.06 -5.01 -9.20
C ASN A 121 23.80 -4.44 -7.80
N ILE A 122 22.64 -3.86 -7.55
CA ILE A 122 22.31 -3.25 -6.27
C ILE A 122 21.42 -4.17 -5.43
N VAL A 123 20.33 -4.68 -6.02
CA VAL A 123 19.37 -5.53 -5.31
C VAL A 123 19.94 -6.93 -5.08
N SER A 124 19.93 -7.39 -3.83
CA SER A 124 20.29 -8.77 -3.49
C SER A 124 19.09 -9.71 -3.62
N HIS A 125 17.89 -9.29 -3.21
CA HIS A 125 16.66 -10.08 -3.23
C HIS A 125 15.48 -9.21 -3.63
N ILE A 126 14.49 -9.80 -4.31
CA ILE A 126 13.24 -9.15 -4.64
C ILE A 126 12.10 -9.92 -3.99
N LEU A 127 11.29 -9.23 -3.20
CA LEU A 127 10.08 -9.79 -2.63
C LEU A 127 8.88 -9.30 -3.44
N THR A 128 8.04 -10.23 -3.88
CA THR A 128 6.76 -9.94 -4.53
C THR A 128 5.61 -10.51 -3.71
N ASN A 129 4.46 -9.86 -3.78
CA ASN A 129 3.26 -10.30 -3.04
C ASN A 129 2.41 -11.31 -3.80
N SER A 130 2.73 -11.60 -5.06
CA SER A 130 1.99 -12.55 -5.90
C SER A 130 2.81 -13.02 -7.09
N ASN A 131 2.40 -14.16 -7.67
CA ASN A 131 2.99 -14.66 -8.91
C ASN A 131 2.73 -13.69 -10.09
N ALA A 132 1.60 -12.98 -10.11
CA ALA A 132 1.33 -11.95 -11.12
C ALA A 132 2.39 -10.84 -11.07
N THR A 133 2.76 -10.38 -9.87
CA THR A 133 3.83 -9.39 -9.70
C THR A 133 5.20 -9.94 -10.11
N LYS A 134 5.50 -11.20 -9.77
CA LYS A 134 6.74 -11.88 -10.23
C LYS A 134 6.79 -11.94 -11.76
N ASN A 135 5.73 -12.40 -12.39
CA ASN A 135 5.64 -12.51 -13.84
C ASN A 135 5.76 -11.14 -14.54
N ALA A 136 5.19 -10.08 -13.95
CA ALA A 136 5.33 -8.72 -14.47
C ALA A 136 6.79 -8.19 -14.42
N ILE A 137 7.60 -8.64 -13.47
CA ILE A 137 9.04 -8.32 -13.45
C ILE A 137 9.77 -9.11 -14.55
N LEU A 138 9.44 -10.40 -14.68
CA LEU A 138 10.08 -11.31 -15.64
C LEU A 138 9.58 -11.14 -17.09
N SER A 139 8.57 -10.30 -17.34
CA SER A 139 8.02 -10.08 -18.69
C SER A 139 9.05 -9.55 -19.71
N ASN A 140 10.17 -8.99 -19.23
CA ASN A 140 11.31 -8.59 -20.06
C ASN A 140 12.39 -9.67 -20.19
N GLY A 141 12.11 -10.89 -19.78
CA GLY A 141 13.09 -11.98 -19.72
C GLY A 141 14.19 -11.77 -18.66
N ASP A 142 15.18 -12.63 -18.65
CA ASP A 142 16.30 -12.61 -17.69
C ASP A 142 17.24 -11.40 -17.86
N SER A 143 17.03 -10.60 -18.90
CA SER A 143 17.84 -9.40 -19.15
C SER A 143 17.69 -8.30 -18.09
N LEU A 144 16.60 -8.31 -17.30
CA LEU A 144 16.40 -7.37 -16.20
C LEU A 144 16.91 -7.95 -14.88
N VAL A 145 16.49 -9.16 -14.54
CA VAL A 145 16.85 -9.85 -13.29
C VAL A 145 16.59 -11.34 -13.44
N SER A 146 17.44 -12.17 -12.86
CA SER A 146 17.24 -13.62 -12.81
C SER A 146 16.12 -14.01 -11.85
N SER A 147 15.36 -15.05 -12.20
CA SER A 147 14.18 -15.52 -11.44
C SER A 147 14.52 -16.03 -10.03
N ASP A 148 15.76 -16.50 -9.80
CA ASP A 148 16.24 -16.98 -8.49
C ASP A 148 16.35 -15.86 -7.44
N LYS A 149 16.50 -14.61 -7.87
CA LYS A 149 16.47 -13.45 -6.97
C LYS A 149 15.07 -13.05 -6.53
N ILE A 150 14.01 -13.65 -7.10
CA ILE A 150 12.61 -13.22 -6.85
C ILE A 150 11.88 -14.27 -6.03
N GLU A 151 11.51 -13.89 -4.82
CA GLU A 151 10.69 -14.67 -3.92
C GLU A 151 9.27 -14.13 -3.85
N VAL A 152 8.28 -15.02 -3.83
CA VAL A 152 6.86 -14.66 -3.70
C VAL A 152 6.43 -14.90 -2.26
N ILE A 153 6.17 -13.82 -1.53
CA ILE A 153 5.64 -13.86 -0.17
C ILE A 153 4.32 -13.09 -0.15
N PRO A 154 3.17 -13.77 -0.12
CA PRO A 154 1.87 -13.12 -0.02
C PRO A 154 1.76 -12.26 1.23
N ASN A 155 0.98 -11.17 1.16
CA ASN A 155 0.74 -10.36 2.34
C ASN A 155 -0.07 -11.18 3.36
N GLY A 156 0.44 -11.28 4.58
CA GLY A 156 -0.27 -11.89 5.70
C GLY A 156 -1.27 -10.94 6.34
N ILE A 157 -2.22 -11.50 7.05
CA ILE A 157 -3.17 -10.78 7.91
C ILE A 157 -3.15 -11.45 9.27
N ASP A 158 -3.02 -10.66 10.33
CA ASP A 158 -3.25 -11.14 11.70
C ASP A 158 -4.76 -11.31 11.93
N THR A 159 -5.24 -12.51 11.64
CA THR A 159 -6.65 -12.85 11.72
C THR A 159 -7.19 -12.79 13.15
N LEU A 160 -6.39 -13.22 14.14
CA LEU A 160 -6.80 -13.19 15.55
C LEU A 160 -6.95 -11.74 16.05
N SER A 161 -5.98 -10.88 15.75
CA SER A 161 -6.07 -9.47 16.07
C SER A 161 -7.27 -8.80 15.38
N PHE A 162 -7.56 -9.18 14.13
CA PHE A 162 -8.72 -8.64 13.42
C PHE A 162 -10.05 -9.13 14.02
N ILE A 163 -10.17 -10.43 14.33
CA ILE A 163 -11.38 -11.03 14.92
C ILE A 163 -11.67 -10.42 16.30
N ASN A 164 -10.64 -10.26 17.14
CA ASN A 164 -10.78 -9.76 18.50
C ASN A 164 -10.88 -8.23 18.60
N ARG A 165 -10.66 -7.50 17.50
CA ARG A 165 -10.79 -6.04 17.49
C ARG A 165 -12.23 -5.63 17.78
N SER A 166 -12.42 -4.70 18.71
CA SER A 166 -13.71 -4.04 18.92
C SER A 166 -14.19 -3.33 17.65
N PHE A 167 -15.49 -3.22 17.49
CA PHE A 167 -16.10 -2.55 16.36
C PHE A 167 -17.37 -1.81 16.77
N ASN A 168 -17.66 -0.73 16.03
CA ASN A 168 -18.91 0.01 16.09
C ASN A 168 -19.50 0.04 14.68
N PRO A 169 -20.54 -0.75 14.39
CA PRO A 169 -21.15 -0.74 13.07
C PRO A 169 -21.55 0.67 12.65
N ILE A 170 -21.22 1.08 11.43
CA ILE A 170 -21.56 2.39 10.86
C ILE A 170 -23.07 2.56 10.82
N ILE A 171 -23.76 1.48 10.47
CA ILE A 171 -25.22 1.38 10.52
C ILE A 171 -25.65 0.12 11.26
N LYS A 172 -26.77 0.19 11.95
CA LYS A 172 -27.43 -1.01 12.46
C LYS A 172 -28.12 -1.72 11.29
N LYS A 173 -27.82 -3.00 11.13
CA LYS A 173 -28.48 -3.84 10.13
C LYS A 173 -29.99 -3.85 10.37
N LYS A 174 -30.75 -3.75 9.28
CA LYS A 174 -32.20 -3.93 9.26
C LYS A 174 -32.50 -5.05 8.30
N ASP A 175 -33.29 -6.03 8.73
CA ASP A 175 -33.61 -7.21 7.91
C ASP A 175 -34.27 -6.88 6.56
N SER A 176 -34.87 -5.68 6.47
CA SER A 176 -35.52 -5.18 5.25
C SER A 176 -34.62 -4.45 4.26
N VAL A 177 -33.33 -4.21 4.60
CA VAL A 177 -32.40 -3.41 3.75
C VAL A 177 -31.11 -4.19 3.52
N PHE A 178 -30.88 -4.62 2.31
CA PHE A 178 -29.64 -5.32 1.93
C PHE A 178 -28.48 -4.35 1.80
N THR A 179 -27.44 -4.52 2.61
CA THR A 179 -26.31 -3.59 2.66
C THR A 179 -25.10 -4.16 1.97
N ILE A 180 -24.58 -3.45 0.98
CA ILE A 180 -23.37 -3.74 0.22
C ILE A 180 -22.26 -2.82 0.73
N ALA A 181 -21.10 -3.37 1.08
CA ALA A 181 -19.92 -2.59 1.43
C ALA A 181 -18.85 -2.65 0.35
N ALA A 182 -18.14 -1.57 0.16
CA ALA A 182 -16.92 -1.50 -0.64
C ALA A 182 -15.88 -0.64 0.08
N LEU A 183 -14.60 -1.01 0.00
CA LEU A 183 -13.53 -0.30 0.73
C LEU A 183 -12.27 -0.19 -0.11
N GLY A 184 -11.69 1.00 -0.19
CA GLY A 184 -10.41 1.19 -0.85
C GLY A 184 -10.13 2.65 -1.18
N ARG A 185 -8.94 2.93 -1.71
CA ARG A 185 -8.63 4.28 -2.21
C ARG A 185 -9.54 4.61 -3.39
N LEU A 186 -10.15 5.80 -3.38
CA LEU A 186 -11.01 6.26 -4.48
C LEU A 186 -10.14 6.74 -5.66
N VAL A 187 -9.64 5.78 -6.41
CA VAL A 187 -8.79 5.98 -7.61
C VAL A 187 -9.31 5.12 -8.77
N PRO A 188 -9.04 5.48 -10.05
CA PRO A 188 -9.57 4.76 -11.22
C PRO A 188 -9.32 3.25 -11.18
N GLN A 189 -8.16 2.83 -10.68
CA GLN A 189 -7.79 1.43 -10.56
C GLN A 189 -8.75 0.61 -9.67
N LYS A 190 -9.48 1.25 -8.75
CA LYS A 190 -10.43 0.60 -7.84
C LYS A 190 -11.86 0.52 -8.40
N ASN A 191 -12.11 1.19 -9.52
CA ASN A 191 -13.32 1.08 -10.32
C ASN A 191 -14.65 1.23 -9.54
N PHE A 192 -14.67 2.12 -8.53
CA PHE A 192 -15.90 2.34 -7.73
C PHE A 192 -17.07 2.90 -8.55
N GLU A 193 -16.78 3.49 -9.73
CA GLU A 193 -17.82 3.92 -10.68
C GLU A 193 -18.72 2.78 -11.12
N PHE A 194 -18.22 1.54 -11.13
CA PHE A 194 -19.01 0.35 -11.44
C PHE A 194 -20.18 0.11 -10.47
N LEU A 195 -20.13 0.68 -9.27
CA LEU A 195 -21.24 0.60 -8.30
C LEU A 195 -22.46 1.41 -8.73
N ILE A 196 -22.32 2.39 -9.63
CA ILE A 196 -23.44 3.19 -10.14
C ILE A 196 -24.39 2.31 -10.99
N PRO A 197 -23.93 1.64 -12.08
CA PRO A 197 -24.82 0.75 -12.82
C PRO A 197 -25.35 -0.42 -11.99
N VAL A 198 -24.60 -0.92 -11.00
CA VAL A 198 -25.10 -1.92 -10.05
C VAL A 198 -26.28 -1.38 -9.25
N ALA A 199 -26.17 -0.17 -8.70
CA ALA A 199 -27.24 0.45 -7.93
C ALA A 199 -28.49 0.71 -8.80
N LEU A 200 -28.30 1.19 -10.02
CA LEU A 200 -29.41 1.41 -10.97
C LEU A 200 -30.14 0.10 -11.30
N GLU A 201 -29.42 -1.00 -11.51
CA GLU A 201 -30.04 -2.29 -11.78
C GLU A 201 -30.79 -2.84 -10.55
N LEU A 202 -30.25 -2.69 -9.34
CA LEU A 202 -30.92 -3.08 -8.11
C LEU A 202 -32.21 -2.26 -7.88
N LYS A 203 -32.14 -0.93 -8.14
CA LYS A 203 -33.30 -0.01 -8.06
C LYS A 203 -34.38 -0.38 -9.07
N LYS A 204 -34.00 -0.71 -10.31
CA LYS A 204 -34.93 -1.19 -11.35
C LYS A 204 -35.65 -2.48 -10.95
N ARG A 205 -35.00 -3.34 -10.18
CA ARG A 205 -35.60 -4.56 -9.64
C ARG A 205 -36.41 -4.35 -8.37
N ASN A 206 -36.61 -3.11 -7.94
CA ASN A 206 -37.32 -2.71 -6.72
C ASN A 206 -36.76 -3.37 -5.44
N LEU A 207 -35.44 -3.64 -5.41
CA LEU A 207 -34.77 -4.15 -4.22
C LEU A 207 -34.51 -3.02 -3.24
N ASN A 208 -34.72 -3.30 -1.96
CA ASN A 208 -34.38 -2.36 -0.89
C ASN A 208 -32.95 -2.58 -0.46
N PHE A 209 -32.05 -1.69 -0.85
CA PHE A 209 -30.61 -1.83 -0.63
C PHE A 209 -29.91 -0.53 -0.26
N ARG A 210 -28.70 -0.64 0.26
CA ARG A 210 -27.77 0.45 0.49
C ARG A 210 -26.35 0.03 0.11
N ILE A 211 -25.58 0.94 -0.46
CA ILE A 211 -24.15 0.75 -0.78
C ILE A 211 -23.31 1.72 0.07
N LEU A 212 -22.43 1.20 0.89
CA LEU A 212 -21.52 1.96 1.73
C LEU A 212 -20.10 1.87 1.14
N ILE A 213 -19.52 3.02 0.78
CA ILE A 213 -18.19 3.09 0.17
C ILE A 213 -17.24 3.79 1.14
N GLY A 214 -16.33 3.02 1.75
CA GLY A 214 -15.26 3.55 2.61
C GLY A 214 -14.00 3.87 1.82
N GLY A 215 -13.39 5.01 2.11
CA GLY A 215 -12.12 5.42 1.54
C GLY A 215 -12.10 6.86 1.04
N GLU A 216 -10.88 7.30 0.69
CA GLU A 216 -10.62 8.62 0.13
C GLU A 216 -9.77 8.52 -1.13
N GLY A 217 -9.78 9.57 -1.95
CA GLY A 217 -8.95 9.64 -3.15
C GLY A 217 -9.43 10.68 -4.14
N ILE A 218 -8.69 10.78 -5.25
CA ILE A 218 -8.92 11.80 -6.29
C ILE A 218 -10.30 11.68 -6.96
N GLN A 219 -10.93 10.50 -6.91
CA GLN A 219 -12.26 10.30 -7.49
C GLN A 219 -13.44 10.65 -6.57
N MET A 220 -13.19 11.07 -5.32
CA MET A 220 -14.25 11.42 -4.37
C MET A 220 -15.28 12.38 -4.96
N ARG A 221 -14.80 13.49 -5.56
CA ARG A 221 -15.68 14.49 -6.18
C ARG A 221 -16.47 13.91 -7.36
N HIS A 222 -15.77 13.19 -8.23
CA HIS A 222 -16.38 12.56 -9.41
C HIS A 222 -17.46 11.54 -9.04
N LEU A 223 -17.22 10.72 -8.02
CA LEU A 223 -18.21 9.77 -7.53
C LEU A 223 -19.45 10.49 -6.94
N LYS A 224 -19.26 11.57 -6.19
CA LYS A 224 -20.38 12.39 -5.71
C LYS A 224 -21.24 12.93 -6.87
N GLU A 225 -20.60 13.46 -7.91
CA GLU A 225 -21.27 13.96 -9.11
C GLU A 225 -22.05 12.84 -9.83
N LEU A 226 -21.48 11.63 -9.95
CA LEU A 226 -22.17 10.49 -10.56
C LEU A 226 -23.36 10.01 -9.73
N ILE A 227 -23.24 9.95 -8.41
CA ILE A 227 -24.33 9.58 -7.50
C ILE A 227 -25.50 10.56 -7.66
N SER A 228 -25.22 11.86 -7.63
CA SER A 228 -26.25 12.89 -7.75
C SER A 228 -26.91 12.91 -9.13
N LYS A 229 -26.12 12.81 -10.20
CA LYS A 229 -26.62 12.74 -11.57
C LYS A 229 -27.61 11.58 -11.80
N ASN A 230 -27.48 10.50 -11.04
CA ASN A 230 -28.32 9.31 -11.16
C ASN A 230 -29.40 9.20 -10.06
N ASN A 231 -29.57 10.22 -9.22
CA ASN A 231 -30.51 10.25 -8.08
C ASN A 231 -30.34 9.02 -7.16
N LEU A 232 -29.10 8.73 -6.77
CA LEU A 232 -28.71 7.58 -5.94
C LEU A 232 -28.23 8.00 -4.53
N GLU A 233 -28.47 9.22 -4.09
CA GLU A 233 -28.02 9.74 -2.79
C GLU A 233 -28.61 8.97 -1.60
N ASN A 234 -29.79 8.38 -1.78
CA ASN A 234 -30.44 7.57 -0.75
C ASN A 234 -29.88 6.14 -0.70
N GLU A 235 -29.32 5.65 -1.80
CA GLU A 235 -28.83 4.28 -1.93
C GLU A 235 -27.30 4.17 -1.75
N ILE A 236 -26.52 5.20 -2.10
CA ILE A 236 -25.05 5.17 -2.05
C ILE A 236 -24.50 6.23 -1.12
N GLU A 237 -23.73 5.81 -0.14
CA GLU A 237 -23.06 6.69 0.83
C GLU A 237 -21.53 6.58 0.74
N LEU A 238 -20.85 7.73 0.60
CA LEU A 238 -19.41 7.85 0.62
C LEU A 238 -18.94 8.23 2.03
N LEU A 239 -18.33 7.30 2.75
CA LEU A 239 -18.02 7.40 4.17
C LEU A 239 -16.71 8.15 4.48
N GLY A 240 -15.87 8.40 3.46
CA GLY A 240 -14.52 8.89 3.70
C GLY A 240 -13.57 7.84 4.26
N PHE A 241 -12.46 8.30 4.86
CA PHE A 241 -11.47 7.41 5.44
C PHE A 241 -11.99 6.71 6.70
N LEU A 242 -11.79 5.41 6.77
CA LEU A 242 -12.16 4.58 7.92
C LEU A 242 -10.89 4.06 8.63
N GLU A 243 -10.74 4.41 9.91
CA GLU A 243 -9.62 3.87 10.72
C GLU A 243 -9.79 2.39 11.03
N ASN A 244 -11.03 1.97 11.26
CA ASN A 244 -11.36 0.58 11.56
C ASN A 244 -12.26 -0.01 10.45
N PRO A 245 -11.69 -0.73 9.48
CA PRO A 245 -12.47 -1.37 8.43
C PRO A 245 -13.51 -2.37 8.93
N LYS A 246 -13.34 -2.90 10.14
CA LYS A 246 -14.29 -3.85 10.75
C LYS A 246 -15.66 -3.21 10.97
N ASP A 247 -15.72 -1.91 11.24
CA ASP A 247 -16.99 -1.19 11.45
C ASP A 247 -17.85 -1.23 10.17
N LEU A 248 -17.22 -1.10 9.00
CA LEU A 248 -17.89 -1.22 7.72
C LEU A 248 -18.29 -2.68 7.42
N PHE A 249 -17.39 -3.63 7.63
CA PHE A 249 -17.67 -5.05 7.35
C PHE A 249 -18.82 -5.59 8.20
N MET A 250 -18.89 -5.18 9.47
CA MET A 250 -19.96 -5.58 10.37
C MET A 250 -21.29 -4.88 10.09
N SER A 251 -21.29 -3.84 9.27
CA SER A 251 -22.48 -3.13 8.81
C SER A 251 -23.09 -3.72 7.53
N ALA A 252 -22.38 -4.61 6.85
CA ALA A 252 -22.75 -5.09 5.53
C ALA A 252 -23.17 -6.56 5.51
N ASP A 253 -23.97 -6.91 4.52
CA ASP A 253 -24.36 -8.29 4.22
C ASP A 253 -23.38 -8.92 3.25
N ILE A 254 -22.90 -8.14 2.28
CA ILE A 254 -21.82 -8.54 1.37
C ILE A 254 -20.77 -7.45 1.21
N PHE A 255 -19.56 -7.88 0.84
CA PHE A 255 -18.47 -7.00 0.45
C PHE A 255 -18.19 -7.14 -1.04
N LEU A 256 -18.14 -6.01 -1.76
CA LEU A 256 -17.93 -5.96 -3.21
C LEU A 256 -16.63 -5.21 -3.51
N LEU A 257 -15.76 -5.85 -4.27
CA LEU A 257 -14.49 -5.28 -4.73
C LEU A 257 -14.49 -5.20 -6.25
N PRO A 258 -14.80 -4.03 -6.87
CA PRO A 258 -14.98 -3.91 -8.32
C PRO A 258 -13.68 -3.75 -9.12
N SER A 259 -12.50 -3.76 -8.46
CA SER A 259 -11.18 -3.58 -9.08
C SER A 259 -10.63 -4.84 -9.74
#